data_9c276e4d12252878f97f028dd945fd68
#
_entry.id   9c276e4d12252878f97f028dd945fd68
#
_cell.length_a   1.000
_cell.length_b   1.000
_cell.length_c   1.000
_cell.angle_alpha   90.00
_cell.angle_beta   90.00
_cell.angle_gamma   90.00
#
_symmetry.space_group_name_H-M   'P 1'
#
loop_
_entity.id
_entity.type
_entity.pdbx_description
1 polymer ?
#
loop_
_entity_poly.entity_id
_entity_poly.type
_entity_poly.pdbx_seq_one_letter_code
_entity_poly.pdbx_strand_id
1 'polypeptide(L)'
;NAGFRIATTGTPIENRLSELWSLFRFLNPHYLGSFESFNRRFAIPIERDGDREARLRLRRMIQPFILRRTKEQVLEELPAKTEITLRVEMGEEEFAFYEALRRAAVDTFADGGTAEDRRLRIFAELMKLRRACCNASLVEPGLRLPSAKQEAFLDILAELRSGGHKALVFSQFVGHLAILRDCLEREGVPYQYLDGATPPDERRRRVAAFQAGEGDCFLISLKAGGTGLNLTAADYVVHMDPWWNPAVEEQASDRAHRIGQERPVTVYRIVAKNTVEERIVDLHAWKRDLAESLLEESDAAVRLSAEEMLALIRETR
;
A
#
# COMPACT_ATOMS: atom_id res chain seq x y z
N ASN A 1 11.41 27.51 -22.10
CA ASN A 1 10.13 27.65 -22.80
C ASN A 1 9.89 26.37 -23.62
N ALA A 2 8.82 25.62 -23.28
CA ALA A 2 8.38 24.45 -24.04
C ALA A 2 7.10 24.81 -24.77
N GLY A 3 7.01 24.50 -26.10
CA GLY A 3 5.79 24.68 -26.87
C GLY A 3 4.70 23.67 -26.58
N PHE A 4 5.08 22.52 -25.95
CA PHE A 4 4.17 21.46 -25.53
C PHE A 4 4.72 20.76 -24.27
N ARG A 5 3.83 20.31 -23.38
CA ARG A 5 4.19 19.64 -22.14
C ARG A 5 3.34 18.39 -21.94
N ILE A 6 3.97 17.30 -21.57
CA ILE A 6 3.31 16.04 -21.22
C ILE A 6 3.79 15.63 -19.81
N ALA A 7 2.88 15.11 -19.02
CA ALA A 7 3.20 14.39 -17.79
C ALA A 7 2.74 12.94 -17.94
N THR A 8 3.64 11.98 -17.69
CA THR A 8 3.30 10.57 -17.64
C THR A 8 3.33 10.14 -16.18
N THR A 9 2.21 9.63 -15.68
CA THR A 9 2.07 9.15 -14.29
C THR A 9 1.12 7.98 -14.24
N GLY A 10 1.39 7.00 -13.39
CA GLY A 10 0.46 5.90 -13.11
C GLY A 10 -0.67 6.34 -12.16
N THR A 11 -0.41 7.37 -11.34
CA THR A 11 -1.34 7.89 -10.32
C THR A 11 -1.32 9.41 -10.34
N PRO A 12 -2.19 10.07 -11.14
CA PRO A 12 -2.23 11.53 -11.23
C PRO A 12 -2.67 12.22 -9.93
N ILE A 13 -3.33 11.47 -9.05
CA ILE A 13 -3.76 11.91 -7.71
C ILE A 13 -3.47 10.77 -6.75
N GLU A 14 -2.47 10.93 -5.88
CA GLU A 14 -2.15 9.93 -4.86
C GLU A 14 -2.86 10.22 -3.53
N ASN A 15 -2.86 11.48 -3.10
CA ASN A 15 -3.31 11.86 -1.78
C ASN A 15 -4.24 13.08 -1.73
N ARG A 16 -4.14 14.01 -2.67
CA ARG A 16 -4.89 15.28 -2.66
C ARG A 16 -5.13 15.82 -4.07
N LEU A 17 -6.25 16.53 -4.22
CA LEU A 17 -6.52 17.30 -5.44
C LEU A 17 -5.48 18.41 -5.70
N SER A 18 -4.72 18.84 -4.69
CA SER A 18 -3.58 19.75 -4.86
C SER A 18 -2.46 19.18 -5.75
N GLU A 19 -2.32 17.85 -5.82
CA GLU A 19 -1.37 17.19 -6.72
C GLU A 19 -1.79 17.36 -8.18
N LEU A 20 -3.08 17.16 -8.44
CA LEU A 20 -3.69 17.43 -9.74
C LEU A 20 -3.49 18.90 -10.16
N TRP A 21 -3.73 19.84 -9.22
CA TRP A 21 -3.49 21.26 -9.48
C TRP A 21 -2.02 21.53 -9.86
N SER A 22 -1.07 20.90 -9.15
CA SER A 22 0.36 21.02 -9.41
C SER A 22 0.76 20.49 -10.78
N LEU A 23 0.18 19.34 -11.19
CA LEU A 23 0.36 18.79 -12.54
C LEU A 23 -0.18 19.76 -13.61
N PHE A 24 -1.40 20.27 -13.42
CA PHE A 24 -2.00 21.21 -14.37
C PHE A 24 -1.29 22.57 -14.40
N ARG A 25 -0.72 23.03 -13.29
CA ARG A 25 0.14 24.22 -13.28
C ARG A 25 1.36 24.06 -14.16
N PHE A 26 1.91 22.84 -14.23
CA PHE A 26 3.00 22.52 -15.14
C PHE A 26 2.51 22.38 -16.59
N LEU A 27 1.44 21.60 -16.81
CA LEU A 27 0.93 21.26 -18.14
C LEU A 27 0.29 22.47 -18.83
N ASN A 28 -0.66 23.09 -18.17
CA ASN A 28 -1.48 24.20 -18.65
C ASN A 28 -1.51 25.32 -17.60
N PRO A 29 -0.47 26.18 -17.53
CA PRO A 29 -0.40 27.28 -16.58
C PRO A 29 -1.69 28.10 -16.57
N HIS A 30 -2.19 28.43 -15.37
CA HIS A 30 -3.40 29.23 -15.13
C HIS A 30 -4.74 28.54 -15.43
N TYR A 31 -4.78 27.37 -16.06
CA TYR A 31 -6.03 26.70 -16.45
C TYR A 31 -6.97 26.43 -15.26
N LEU A 32 -6.44 25.94 -14.14
CA LEU A 32 -7.21 25.69 -12.91
C LEU A 32 -7.21 26.91 -11.95
N GLY A 33 -6.67 28.05 -12.36
CA GLY A 33 -6.58 29.27 -11.55
C GLY A 33 -5.47 29.24 -10.50
N SER A 34 -5.53 30.18 -9.53
CA SER A 34 -4.62 30.19 -8.39
C SER A 34 -4.90 29.00 -7.45
N PHE A 35 -3.89 28.60 -6.67
CA PHE A 35 -4.04 27.52 -5.66
C PHE A 35 -5.17 27.80 -4.67
N GLU A 36 -5.29 29.04 -4.20
CA GLU A 36 -6.35 29.44 -3.28
C GLU A 36 -7.74 29.32 -3.92
N SER A 37 -7.87 29.76 -5.19
CA SER A 37 -9.13 29.67 -5.95
C SER A 37 -9.51 28.20 -6.18
N PHE A 38 -8.54 27.36 -6.54
CA PHE A 38 -8.74 25.93 -6.75
C PHE A 38 -9.18 25.23 -5.44
N ASN A 39 -8.50 25.52 -4.34
CA ASN A 39 -8.86 24.95 -3.02
C ASN A 39 -10.29 25.33 -2.63
N ARG A 40 -10.66 26.59 -2.73
CA ARG A 40 -11.99 27.06 -2.37
C ARG A 40 -13.09 26.50 -3.27
N ARG A 41 -12.85 26.36 -4.58
CA ARG A 41 -13.86 25.95 -5.57
C ARG A 41 -13.98 24.43 -5.72
N PHE A 42 -12.91 23.69 -5.49
CA PHE A 42 -12.84 22.27 -5.79
C PHE A 42 -12.29 21.43 -4.65
N ALA A 43 -11.05 21.68 -4.14
CA ALA A 43 -10.41 20.77 -3.22
C ALA A 43 -11.19 20.66 -1.90
N ILE A 44 -11.49 21.76 -1.23
CA ILE A 44 -12.23 21.76 0.04
C ILE A 44 -13.64 21.18 -0.12
N PRO A 45 -14.49 21.66 -1.08
CA PRO A 45 -15.82 21.10 -1.27
C PRO A 45 -15.82 19.60 -1.60
N ILE A 46 -14.88 19.13 -2.42
CA ILE A 46 -14.82 17.73 -2.83
C ILE A 46 -14.24 16.83 -1.70
N GLU A 47 -13.10 17.24 -1.12
CA GLU A 47 -12.37 16.40 -0.16
C GLU A 47 -13.01 16.42 1.25
N ARG A 48 -13.63 17.51 1.64
CA ARG A 48 -14.20 17.69 2.98
C ARG A 48 -15.72 17.50 3.02
N ASP A 49 -16.42 18.08 2.04
CA ASP A 49 -17.87 18.16 2.06
C ASP A 49 -18.54 17.15 1.11
N GLY A 50 -17.75 16.40 0.34
CA GLY A 50 -18.23 15.39 -0.62
C GLY A 50 -19.08 15.98 -1.77
N ASP A 51 -18.86 17.25 -2.13
CA ASP A 51 -19.67 17.98 -3.12
C ASP A 51 -19.55 17.34 -4.51
N ARG A 52 -20.63 16.67 -4.91
CA ARG A 52 -20.74 15.99 -6.21
C ARG A 52 -20.73 16.95 -7.38
N GLU A 53 -21.30 18.14 -7.22
CA GLU A 53 -21.38 19.12 -8.31
C GLU A 53 -20.04 19.78 -8.58
N ALA A 54 -19.29 20.14 -7.54
CA ALA A 54 -17.92 20.63 -7.66
C ALA A 54 -17.03 19.58 -8.34
N ARG A 55 -17.21 18.30 -8.01
CA ARG A 55 -16.51 17.17 -8.63
C ARG A 55 -16.82 17.03 -10.11
N LEU A 56 -18.09 17.02 -10.49
CA LEU A 56 -18.51 16.93 -11.91
C LEU A 56 -17.98 18.11 -12.72
N ARG A 57 -17.94 19.29 -12.12
CA ARG A 57 -17.35 20.49 -12.79
C ARG A 57 -15.86 20.32 -13.01
N LEU A 58 -15.11 19.88 -11.98
CA LEU A 58 -13.67 19.65 -12.10
C LEU A 58 -13.40 18.57 -13.16
N ARG A 59 -14.12 17.44 -13.11
CA ARG A 59 -14.00 16.36 -14.09
C ARG A 59 -14.16 16.85 -15.51
N ARG A 60 -15.21 17.60 -15.83
CA ARG A 60 -15.44 18.16 -17.18
C ARG A 60 -14.30 19.07 -17.64
N MET A 61 -13.69 19.81 -16.70
CA MET A 61 -12.56 20.69 -17.03
C MET A 61 -11.30 19.89 -17.36
N ILE A 62 -10.97 18.84 -16.60
CA ILE A 62 -9.70 18.12 -16.78
C ILE A 62 -9.77 17.02 -17.83
N GLN A 63 -10.94 16.43 -18.08
CA GLN A 63 -11.14 15.30 -19.00
C GLN A 63 -10.51 15.48 -20.39
N PRO A 64 -10.55 16.66 -21.06
CA PRO A 64 -9.93 16.84 -22.37
C PRO A 64 -8.40 16.75 -22.37
N PHE A 65 -7.77 16.82 -21.21
CA PHE A 65 -6.31 16.85 -21.04
C PHE A 65 -5.76 15.55 -20.45
N ILE A 66 -6.62 14.61 -20.07
CA ILE A 66 -6.23 13.35 -19.46
C ILE A 66 -6.54 12.20 -20.41
N LEU A 67 -5.51 11.45 -20.78
CA LEU A 67 -5.66 10.18 -21.46
C LEU A 67 -5.28 9.06 -20.50
N ARG A 68 -6.27 8.34 -20.00
CA ARG A 68 -6.08 7.14 -19.16
C ARG A 68 -6.42 5.89 -19.97
N ARG A 69 -5.59 4.86 -19.83
CA ARG A 69 -5.84 3.51 -20.31
C ARG A 69 -5.55 2.55 -19.18
N THR A 70 -6.51 1.72 -18.82
CA THR A 70 -6.28 0.62 -17.90
C THR A 70 -5.60 -0.54 -18.64
N LYS A 71 -4.90 -1.40 -17.91
CA LYS A 71 -4.26 -2.58 -18.48
C LYS A 71 -5.27 -3.49 -19.16
N GLU A 72 -6.42 -3.70 -18.53
CA GLU A 72 -7.52 -4.51 -19.06
C GLU A 72 -8.07 -4.01 -20.40
N GLN A 73 -8.05 -2.69 -20.62
CA GLN A 73 -8.51 -2.07 -21.87
C GLN A 73 -7.52 -2.18 -23.03
N VAL A 74 -6.25 -2.41 -22.73
CA VAL A 74 -5.16 -2.28 -23.75
C VAL A 74 -4.38 -3.57 -23.93
N LEU A 75 -4.36 -4.45 -22.93
CA LEU A 75 -3.53 -5.65 -22.88
C LEU A 75 -4.40 -6.90 -22.76
N GLU A 76 -5.08 -7.27 -23.85
CA GLU A 76 -5.90 -8.49 -23.94
C GLU A 76 -5.08 -9.79 -23.70
N GLU A 77 -3.76 -9.73 -23.90
CA GLU A 77 -2.83 -10.87 -23.73
C GLU A 77 -2.29 -11.02 -22.29
N LEU A 78 -2.60 -10.08 -21.38
CA LEU A 78 -2.13 -10.21 -19.99
C LEU A 78 -2.87 -11.35 -19.28
N PRO A 79 -2.15 -12.29 -18.63
CA PRO A 79 -2.78 -13.33 -17.84
C PRO A 79 -3.69 -12.78 -16.74
N ALA A 80 -4.63 -13.59 -16.27
CA ALA A 80 -5.55 -13.20 -15.20
C ALA A 80 -4.78 -12.84 -13.92
N LYS A 81 -5.31 -11.84 -13.17
CA LYS A 81 -4.85 -11.46 -11.83
C LYS A 81 -5.93 -11.84 -10.82
N THR A 82 -5.55 -12.61 -9.80
CA THR A 82 -6.44 -13.00 -8.69
C THR A 82 -5.95 -12.38 -7.39
N GLU A 83 -6.82 -11.77 -6.61
CA GLU A 83 -6.50 -11.18 -5.30
C GLU A 83 -7.17 -11.98 -4.18
N ILE A 84 -6.39 -12.37 -3.19
CA ILE A 84 -6.83 -13.18 -2.04
C ILE A 84 -6.44 -12.45 -0.76
N THR A 85 -7.41 -12.11 0.07
CA THR A 85 -7.15 -11.61 1.43
C THR A 85 -7.16 -12.78 2.40
N LEU A 86 -5.99 -13.15 2.89
CA LEU A 86 -5.82 -14.18 3.90
C LEU A 86 -5.89 -13.53 5.28
N ARG A 87 -6.97 -13.84 6.02
CA ARG A 87 -7.14 -13.39 7.40
C ARG A 87 -6.57 -14.43 8.34
N VAL A 88 -5.51 -14.06 9.08
CA VAL A 88 -4.84 -14.92 10.06
C VAL A 88 -5.28 -14.59 11.47
N GLU A 89 -5.51 -15.60 12.28
CA GLU A 89 -5.81 -15.45 13.71
C GLU A 89 -4.52 -15.43 14.51
N MET A 90 -4.31 -14.38 15.30
CA MET A 90 -3.18 -14.29 16.21
C MET A 90 -3.30 -15.36 17.30
N GLY A 91 -2.19 -15.94 17.72
CA GLY A 91 -2.12 -16.77 18.91
C GLY A 91 -2.50 -15.99 20.18
N GLU A 92 -2.81 -16.68 21.25
CA GLU A 92 -3.31 -16.08 22.49
C GLU A 92 -2.34 -15.03 23.07
N GLU A 93 -1.05 -15.34 23.13
CA GLU A 93 -0.01 -14.42 23.64
C GLU A 93 0.20 -13.22 22.70
N GLU A 94 0.21 -13.44 21.39
CA GLU A 94 0.34 -12.39 20.37
C GLU A 94 -0.85 -11.43 20.44
N PHE A 95 -2.06 -11.97 20.53
CA PHE A 95 -3.28 -11.16 20.64
C PHE A 95 -3.36 -10.40 21.96
N ALA A 96 -2.98 -11.03 23.08
CA ALA A 96 -2.93 -10.37 24.39
C ALA A 96 -1.96 -9.18 24.39
N PHE A 97 -0.80 -9.33 23.76
CA PHE A 97 0.16 -8.23 23.59
C PHE A 97 -0.43 -7.10 22.72
N TYR A 98 -1.04 -7.44 21.59
CA TYR A 98 -1.70 -6.46 20.72
C TYR A 98 -2.81 -5.69 21.47
N GLU A 99 -3.68 -6.39 22.21
CA GLU A 99 -4.76 -5.80 22.99
C GLU A 99 -4.26 -4.90 24.12
N ALA A 100 -3.17 -5.26 24.80
CA ALA A 100 -2.55 -4.40 25.80
C ALA A 100 -2.09 -3.06 25.18
N LEU A 101 -1.44 -3.11 24.02
CA LEU A 101 -1.05 -1.91 23.29
C LEU A 101 -2.26 -1.07 22.83
N ARG A 102 -3.31 -1.74 22.35
CA ARG A 102 -4.52 -1.07 21.88
C ARG A 102 -5.23 -0.33 23.03
N ARG A 103 -5.36 -0.96 24.20
CA ARG A 103 -5.94 -0.32 25.38
C ARG A 103 -5.13 0.87 25.84
N ALA A 104 -3.81 0.72 25.94
CA ALA A 104 -2.92 1.82 26.30
C ALA A 104 -3.02 3.00 25.31
N ALA A 105 -3.16 2.71 24.00
CA ALA A 105 -3.37 3.74 23.02
C ALA A 105 -4.68 4.49 23.25
N VAL A 106 -5.79 3.80 23.53
CA VAL A 106 -7.09 4.42 23.80
C VAL A 106 -7.03 5.34 25.03
N ASP A 107 -6.36 4.90 26.11
CA ASP A 107 -6.22 5.67 27.35
C ASP A 107 -5.41 6.95 27.14
N THR A 108 -4.38 6.92 26.29
CA THR A 108 -3.53 8.09 25.98
C THR A 108 -4.30 9.21 25.27
N PHE A 109 -5.45 8.93 24.65
CA PHE A 109 -6.23 9.93 23.92
C PHE A 109 -7.19 10.74 24.80
N ALA A 110 -7.33 10.42 26.08
CA ALA A 110 -8.11 11.17 27.04
C ALA A 110 -7.44 12.49 27.46
N ASP A 111 -6.11 12.61 27.28
CA ASP A 111 -5.34 13.79 27.67
C ASP A 111 -5.39 14.90 26.61
N GLY A 112 -5.53 16.14 27.08
CA GLY A 112 -5.63 17.36 26.28
C GLY A 112 -4.37 17.63 25.43
N GLY A 113 -4.51 18.48 24.43
CA GLY A 113 -3.47 18.94 23.51
C GLY A 113 -4.08 19.63 22.29
N THR A 114 -3.24 20.23 21.44
CA THR A 114 -3.72 20.81 20.19
C THR A 114 -4.27 19.71 19.26
N ALA A 115 -5.15 20.06 18.33
CA ALA A 115 -5.69 19.10 17.36
C ALA A 115 -4.57 18.44 16.52
N GLU A 116 -3.48 19.16 16.25
CA GLU A 116 -2.33 18.68 15.50
C GLU A 116 -1.48 17.69 16.31
N ASP A 117 -1.20 18.00 17.58
CA ASP A 117 -0.49 17.10 18.50
C ASP A 117 -1.28 15.80 18.73
N ARG A 118 -2.60 15.92 18.89
CA ARG A 118 -3.49 14.78 19.01
C ARG A 118 -3.43 13.88 17.77
N ARG A 119 -3.46 14.46 16.58
CA ARG A 119 -3.36 13.70 15.32
C ARG A 119 -2.04 12.97 15.19
N LEU A 120 -0.91 13.59 15.52
CA LEU A 120 0.40 12.96 15.48
C LEU A 120 0.50 11.79 16.48
N ARG A 121 -0.04 11.95 17.68
CA ARG A 121 -0.09 10.88 18.69
C ARG A 121 -0.92 9.70 18.21
N ILE A 122 -2.13 9.94 17.71
CA ILE A 122 -3.00 8.88 17.17
C ILE A 122 -2.29 8.14 16.04
N PHE A 123 -1.62 8.86 15.14
CA PHE A 123 -0.88 8.24 14.05
C PHE A 123 0.30 7.39 14.56
N ALA A 124 1.03 7.86 15.57
CA ALA A 124 2.12 7.10 16.17
C ALA A 124 1.64 5.78 16.82
N GLU A 125 0.55 5.83 17.59
CA GLU A 125 -0.03 4.64 18.19
C GLU A 125 -0.58 3.67 17.15
N LEU A 126 -1.22 4.17 16.11
CA LEU A 126 -1.69 3.37 15.00
C LEU A 126 -0.54 2.66 14.27
N MET A 127 0.58 3.35 14.05
CA MET A 127 1.80 2.75 13.48
C MET A 127 2.43 1.71 14.40
N LYS A 128 2.32 1.91 15.72
CA LYS A 128 2.77 0.94 16.73
C LYS A 128 1.92 -0.34 16.70
N LEU A 129 0.59 -0.21 16.65
CA LEU A 129 -0.34 -1.34 16.52
C LEU A 129 -0.10 -2.13 15.23
N ARG A 130 0.10 -1.45 14.09
CA ARG A 130 0.41 -2.10 12.82
C ARG A 130 1.74 -2.86 12.85
N ARG A 131 2.75 -2.34 13.54
CA ARG A 131 4.02 -3.08 13.77
C ARG A 131 3.79 -4.30 14.64
N ALA A 132 2.97 -4.19 15.68
CA ALA A 132 2.62 -5.33 16.53
C ALA A 132 1.90 -6.44 15.73
N CYS A 133 1.03 -6.08 14.79
CA CYS A 133 0.39 -7.04 13.88
C CYS A 133 1.39 -7.79 12.99
N CYS A 134 2.53 -7.19 12.66
CA CYS A 134 3.57 -7.85 11.87
C CYS A 134 4.44 -8.78 12.73
N ASN A 135 4.94 -8.26 13.84
CA ASN A 135 5.72 -9.01 14.83
C ASN A 135 5.89 -8.17 16.11
N ALA A 136 5.70 -8.78 17.26
CA ALA A 136 5.81 -8.11 18.57
C ALA A 136 7.18 -7.45 18.80
N SER A 137 8.27 -8.06 18.30
CA SER A 137 9.64 -7.53 18.44
C SER A 137 9.88 -6.20 17.72
N LEU A 138 9.01 -5.82 16.78
CA LEU A 138 9.07 -4.50 16.13
C LEU A 138 8.60 -3.34 17.02
N VAL A 139 7.92 -3.68 18.12
CA VAL A 139 7.45 -2.73 19.12
C VAL A 139 8.26 -2.84 20.40
N GLU A 140 8.49 -4.07 20.88
CA GLU A 140 9.27 -4.34 22.08
C GLU A 140 10.50 -5.18 21.70
N PRO A 141 11.67 -4.54 21.49
CA PRO A 141 12.89 -5.25 21.12
C PRO A 141 13.27 -6.30 22.16
N GLY A 142 13.44 -7.54 21.71
CA GLY A 142 13.76 -8.68 22.59
C GLY A 142 12.55 -9.55 22.97
N LEU A 143 11.33 -9.06 22.80
CA LEU A 143 10.13 -9.89 22.98
C LEU A 143 10.02 -10.87 21.80
N ARG A 144 9.97 -12.17 22.14
CA ARG A 144 9.87 -13.25 21.16
C ARG A 144 8.55 -13.98 21.34
N LEU A 145 7.55 -13.56 20.58
CA LEU A 145 6.26 -14.26 20.48
C LEU A 145 6.16 -14.94 19.11
N PRO A 146 5.41 -16.03 19.00
CA PRO A 146 4.99 -16.54 17.70
C PRO A 146 4.33 -15.45 16.88
N SER A 147 4.43 -15.51 15.56
CA SER A 147 3.75 -14.55 14.68
C SER A 147 2.93 -15.30 13.63
N ALA A 148 1.61 -15.23 13.78
CA ALA A 148 0.66 -15.87 12.87
C ALA A 148 0.87 -15.45 11.41
N LYS A 149 1.27 -14.21 11.15
CA LYS A 149 1.61 -13.76 9.79
C LYS A 149 2.88 -14.39 9.23
N GLN A 150 3.89 -14.55 10.08
CA GLN A 150 5.14 -15.18 9.69
C GLN A 150 4.92 -16.67 9.38
N GLU A 151 4.14 -17.36 10.18
CA GLU A 151 3.77 -18.76 9.96
C GLU A 151 3.00 -18.91 8.65
N ALA A 152 1.93 -18.13 8.45
CA ALA A 152 1.16 -18.14 7.21
C ALA A 152 2.01 -17.80 5.97
N PHE A 153 2.97 -16.89 6.09
CA PHE A 153 3.91 -16.58 5.01
C PHE A 153 4.80 -17.77 4.65
N LEU A 154 5.36 -18.45 5.67
CA LEU A 154 6.22 -19.60 5.44
C LEU A 154 5.45 -20.77 4.83
N ASP A 155 4.20 -21.00 5.25
CA ASP A 155 3.32 -22.02 4.68
C ASP A 155 3.03 -21.73 3.20
N ILE A 156 2.64 -20.49 2.87
CA ILE A 156 2.44 -20.06 1.48
C ILE A 156 3.72 -20.28 0.67
N LEU A 157 4.87 -19.85 1.18
CA LEU A 157 6.13 -19.94 0.45
C LEU A 157 6.56 -21.40 0.23
N ALA A 158 6.32 -22.28 1.19
CA ALA A 158 6.58 -23.70 1.05
C ALA A 158 5.74 -24.33 -0.07
N GLU A 159 4.45 -23.98 -0.14
CA GLU A 159 3.56 -24.42 -1.21
C GLU A 159 4.02 -23.88 -2.57
N LEU A 160 4.33 -22.61 -2.67
CA LEU A 160 4.81 -21.98 -3.91
C LEU A 160 6.10 -22.62 -4.43
N ARG A 161 7.03 -22.89 -3.54
CA ARG A 161 8.30 -23.56 -3.89
C ARG A 161 8.06 -24.97 -4.44
N SER A 162 7.16 -25.73 -3.82
CA SER A 162 6.83 -27.08 -4.28
C SER A 162 6.22 -27.07 -5.69
N GLY A 163 5.49 -26.01 -6.05
CA GLY A 163 4.91 -25.78 -7.38
C GLY A 163 5.86 -25.13 -8.40
N GLY A 164 7.09 -24.81 -8.01
CA GLY A 164 8.04 -24.11 -8.91
C GLY A 164 7.64 -22.65 -9.20
N HIS A 165 6.94 -22.03 -8.28
CA HIS A 165 6.50 -20.63 -8.35
C HIS A 165 7.48 -19.71 -7.63
N LYS A 166 7.44 -18.40 -7.97
CA LYS A 166 8.25 -17.37 -7.34
C LYS A 166 7.38 -16.24 -6.81
N ALA A 167 7.76 -15.67 -5.67
CA ALA A 167 7.00 -14.65 -5.00
C ALA A 167 7.72 -13.30 -4.87
N LEU A 168 7.01 -12.19 -5.10
CA LEU A 168 7.40 -10.88 -4.60
C LEU A 168 6.76 -10.68 -3.23
N VAL A 169 7.55 -10.31 -2.24
CA VAL A 169 7.08 -10.14 -0.85
C VAL A 169 7.27 -8.68 -0.46
N PHE A 170 6.18 -8.00 -0.21
CA PHE A 170 6.19 -6.57 0.12
C PHE A 170 5.84 -6.32 1.58
N SER A 171 6.60 -5.44 2.23
CA SER A 171 6.22 -4.83 3.50
C SER A 171 6.62 -3.36 3.52
N GLN A 172 5.85 -2.53 4.22
CA GLN A 172 6.25 -1.16 4.50
C GLN A 172 7.33 -1.07 5.58
N PHE A 173 7.41 -2.09 6.44
CA PHE A 173 8.33 -2.13 7.57
C PHE A 173 9.61 -2.88 7.20
N VAL A 174 10.72 -2.14 7.02
CA VAL A 174 12.03 -2.73 6.73
C VAL A 174 12.46 -3.70 7.85
N GLY A 175 12.12 -3.38 9.12
CA GLY A 175 12.36 -4.29 10.24
C GLY A 175 11.61 -5.62 10.12
N HIS A 176 10.39 -5.61 9.58
CA HIS A 176 9.66 -6.86 9.32
C HIS A 176 10.33 -7.68 8.21
N LEU A 177 10.75 -7.02 7.12
CA LEU A 177 11.51 -7.71 6.06
C LEU A 177 12.82 -8.30 6.59
N ALA A 178 13.49 -7.66 7.56
CA ALA A 178 14.68 -8.22 8.19
C ALA A 178 14.35 -9.49 9.00
N ILE A 179 13.25 -9.50 9.75
CA ILE A 179 12.78 -10.70 10.47
C ILE A 179 12.47 -11.83 9.49
N LEU A 180 11.77 -11.54 8.39
CA LEU A 180 11.45 -12.54 7.36
C LEU A 180 12.74 -13.07 6.72
N ARG A 181 13.69 -12.20 6.42
CA ARG A 181 15.01 -12.59 5.90
C ARG A 181 15.72 -13.58 6.82
N ASP A 182 15.79 -13.25 8.12
CA ASP A 182 16.43 -14.11 9.12
C ASP A 182 15.71 -15.48 9.25
N CYS A 183 14.39 -15.52 8.98
CA CYS A 183 13.63 -16.77 8.90
C CYS A 183 14.00 -17.58 7.65
N LEU A 184 14.06 -16.94 6.49
CA LEU A 184 14.42 -17.60 5.24
C LEU A 184 15.84 -18.16 5.29
N GLU A 185 16.77 -17.46 5.92
CA GLU A 185 18.14 -17.93 6.14
C GLU A 185 18.17 -19.19 7.00
N ARG A 186 17.37 -19.25 8.07
CA ARG A 186 17.27 -20.45 8.92
C ARG A 186 16.66 -21.65 8.23
N GLU A 187 15.67 -21.41 7.36
CA GLU A 187 15.01 -22.44 6.55
C GLU A 187 15.79 -22.81 5.27
N GLY A 188 16.93 -22.16 5.02
CA GLY A 188 17.74 -22.39 3.83
C GLY A 188 17.01 -22.03 2.52
N VAL A 189 16.10 -21.07 2.57
CA VAL A 189 15.34 -20.62 1.40
C VAL A 189 16.12 -19.53 0.66
N PRO A 190 16.46 -19.71 -0.61
CA PRO A 190 17.14 -18.69 -1.38
C PRO A 190 16.20 -17.51 -1.69
N TYR A 191 16.69 -16.30 -1.48
CA TYR A 191 15.91 -15.09 -1.67
C TYR A 191 16.75 -13.95 -2.26
N GLN A 192 16.07 -12.93 -2.80
CA GLN A 192 16.63 -11.60 -3.07
C GLN A 192 16.04 -10.59 -2.08
N TYR A 193 16.75 -9.47 -1.85
CA TYR A 193 16.33 -8.44 -0.90
C TYR A 193 16.56 -7.03 -1.47
N LEU A 194 15.58 -6.12 -1.28
CA LEU A 194 15.67 -4.75 -1.76
C LEU A 194 14.91 -3.80 -0.85
N ASP A 195 15.60 -2.77 -0.37
CA ASP A 195 15.01 -1.67 0.39
C ASP A 195 15.49 -0.30 -0.09
N GLY A 196 15.12 0.76 0.65
CA GLY A 196 15.50 2.13 0.32
C GLY A 196 16.99 2.43 0.48
N ALA A 197 17.72 1.62 1.24
CA ALA A 197 19.17 1.78 1.46
C ALA A 197 20.01 1.03 0.41
N THR A 198 19.38 0.17 -0.40
CA THR A 198 20.07 -0.63 -1.42
C THR A 198 20.64 0.28 -2.53
N PRO A 199 21.97 0.28 -2.77
CA PRO A 199 22.61 1.10 -3.80
C PRO A 199 22.07 0.77 -5.20
N PRO A 200 22.07 1.74 -6.15
CA PRO A 200 21.49 1.54 -7.50
C PRO A 200 22.11 0.37 -8.28
N ASP A 201 23.42 0.15 -8.16
CA ASP A 201 24.09 -0.95 -8.87
C ASP A 201 23.70 -2.31 -8.29
N GLU A 202 23.65 -2.40 -6.97
CA GLU A 202 23.22 -3.58 -6.26
C GLU A 202 21.75 -3.90 -6.59
N ARG A 203 20.89 -2.88 -6.64
CA ARG A 203 19.50 -3.01 -7.05
C ARG A 203 19.39 -3.64 -8.44
N ARG A 204 20.16 -3.15 -9.43
CA ARG A 204 20.17 -3.71 -10.79
C ARG A 204 20.61 -5.17 -10.80
N ARG A 205 21.68 -5.47 -10.05
CA ARG A 205 22.20 -6.84 -9.94
C ARG A 205 21.17 -7.82 -9.38
N ARG A 206 20.53 -7.47 -8.26
CA ARG A 206 19.51 -8.31 -7.59
C ARG A 206 18.27 -8.53 -8.46
N VAL A 207 17.82 -7.49 -9.15
CA VAL A 207 16.71 -7.60 -10.10
C VAL A 207 17.08 -8.54 -11.24
N ALA A 208 18.27 -8.39 -11.84
CA ALA A 208 18.74 -9.27 -12.92
C ALA A 208 18.88 -10.72 -12.44
N ALA A 209 19.45 -10.97 -11.26
CA ALA A 209 19.59 -12.28 -10.65
C ALA A 209 18.23 -12.95 -10.45
N PHE A 210 17.25 -12.24 -9.90
CA PHE A 210 15.89 -12.76 -9.70
C PHE A 210 15.21 -13.09 -11.04
N GLN A 211 15.33 -12.22 -12.04
CA GLN A 211 14.81 -12.47 -13.38
C GLN A 211 15.50 -13.65 -14.09
N ALA A 212 16.77 -13.93 -13.78
CA ALA A 212 17.51 -15.09 -14.24
C ALA A 212 17.17 -16.40 -13.50
N GLY A 213 16.28 -16.31 -12.49
CA GLY A 213 15.82 -17.46 -11.72
C GLY A 213 16.49 -17.65 -10.37
N GLU A 214 17.37 -16.75 -9.92
CA GLU A 214 18.02 -16.85 -8.63
C GLU A 214 17.11 -16.37 -7.48
N GLY A 215 16.82 -17.25 -6.52
CA GLY A 215 15.94 -17.02 -5.39
C GLY A 215 14.49 -17.45 -5.66
N ASP A 216 13.84 -17.95 -4.62
CA ASP A 216 12.43 -18.39 -4.63
C ASP A 216 11.49 -17.21 -4.33
N CYS A 217 11.99 -16.22 -3.60
CA CYS A 217 11.25 -15.01 -3.35
C CYS A 217 12.14 -13.75 -3.37
N PHE A 218 11.50 -12.60 -3.53
CA PHE A 218 12.14 -11.30 -3.48
C PHE A 218 11.48 -10.45 -2.40
N LEU A 219 12.18 -10.20 -1.29
CA LEU A 219 11.75 -9.32 -0.22
C LEU A 219 11.99 -7.87 -0.61
N ILE A 220 10.94 -7.07 -0.69
CA ILE A 220 11.02 -5.69 -1.21
C ILE A 220 10.29 -4.73 -0.26
N SER A 221 10.95 -3.66 0.15
CA SER A 221 10.22 -2.61 0.87
C SER A 221 9.27 -1.88 -0.07
N LEU A 222 8.04 -1.61 0.40
CA LEU A 222 6.98 -1.06 -0.43
C LEU A 222 7.40 0.26 -1.12
N LYS A 223 8.16 1.12 -0.41
CA LYS A 223 8.72 2.36 -0.98
C LYS A 223 9.74 2.10 -2.09
N ALA A 224 10.60 1.10 -1.94
CA ALA A 224 11.60 0.76 -2.95
C ALA A 224 10.96 0.08 -4.18
N GLY A 225 9.88 -0.65 -3.99
CA GLY A 225 9.08 -1.25 -5.05
C GLY A 225 8.42 -0.23 -5.99
N GLY A 226 8.20 1.01 -5.55
CA GLY A 226 7.58 2.08 -6.35
C GLY A 226 8.38 2.57 -7.56
N THR A 227 9.63 2.16 -7.74
CA THR A 227 10.54 2.67 -8.78
C THR A 227 10.61 1.78 -10.03
N GLY A 228 9.52 1.59 -10.78
CA GLY A 228 9.55 1.08 -12.16
C GLY A 228 10.21 -0.29 -12.40
N LEU A 229 10.34 -1.14 -11.38
CA LEU A 229 10.95 -2.46 -11.49
C LEU A 229 10.12 -3.36 -12.42
N ASN A 230 10.78 -4.20 -13.20
CA ASN A 230 10.16 -5.29 -13.95
C ASN A 230 10.56 -6.62 -13.29
N LEU A 231 9.58 -7.36 -12.74
CA LEU A 231 9.80 -8.58 -11.95
C LEU A 231 8.83 -9.68 -12.38
N THR A 232 8.71 -9.88 -13.69
CA THR A 232 7.81 -10.87 -14.32
C THR A 232 8.23 -12.32 -14.12
N ALA A 233 9.41 -12.58 -13.56
CA ALA A 233 9.80 -13.93 -13.12
C ALA A 233 8.93 -14.44 -11.95
N ALA A 234 8.27 -13.53 -11.22
CA ALA A 234 7.33 -13.91 -10.17
C ALA A 234 5.90 -13.96 -10.73
N ASP A 235 5.16 -14.97 -10.32
CA ASP A 235 3.74 -15.15 -10.59
C ASP A 235 2.89 -15.06 -9.30
N TYR A 236 3.55 -14.84 -8.16
CA TYR A 236 2.89 -14.57 -6.88
C TYR A 236 3.38 -13.26 -6.26
N VAL A 237 2.47 -12.57 -5.58
CA VAL A 237 2.77 -11.36 -4.80
C VAL A 237 2.18 -11.54 -3.40
N VAL A 238 2.95 -11.25 -2.37
CA VAL A 238 2.52 -11.33 -0.98
C VAL A 238 2.71 -9.96 -0.32
N HIS A 239 1.60 -9.31 0.04
CA HIS A 239 1.60 -8.13 0.89
C HIS A 239 1.52 -8.57 2.35
N MET A 240 2.60 -8.36 3.10
CA MET A 240 2.70 -8.75 4.51
C MET A 240 1.90 -7.84 5.46
N ASP A 241 1.67 -6.61 5.05
CA ASP A 241 0.91 -5.61 5.80
C ASP A 241 0.11 -4.72 4.85
N PRO A 242 -1.17 -4.40 5.15
CA PRO A 242 -1.99 -3.55 4.29
C PRO A 242 -1.51 -2.10 4.35
N TRP A 243 -1.47 -1.43 3.18
CA TRP A 243 -1.14 -0.03 3.08
C TRP A 243 -2.40 0.83 3.10
N TRP A 244 -2.31 2.07 3.56
CA TRP A 244 -3.43 3.03 3.60
C TRP A 244 -4.04 3.33 2.23
N ASN A 245 -3.20 3.32 1.20
CA ASN A 245 -3.57 3.58 -0.16
C ASN A 245 -3.49 2.29 -0.99
N PRO A 246 -4.62 1.71 -1.39
CA PRO A 246 -4.64 0.48 -2.19
C PRO A 246 -3.92 0.63 -3.53
N ALA A 247 -3.87 1.82 -4.12
CA ALA A 247 -3.16 2.05 -5.38
C ALA A 247 -1.64 1.81 -5.27
N VAL A 248 -1.04 2.01 -4.10
CA VAL A 248 0.38 1.71 -3.89
C VAL A 248 0.62 0.20 -3.84
N GLU A 249 -0.29 -0.57 -3.24
CA GLU A 249 -0.24 -2.04 -3.28
C GLU A 249 -0.45 -2.57 -4.70
N GLU A 250 -1.41 -1.99 -5.41
CA GLU A 250 -1.65 -2.34 -6.80
C GLU A 250 -0.43 -2.04 -7.68
N GLN A 251 0.18 -0.87 -7.52
CA GLN A 251 1.42 -0.52 -8.21
C GLN A 251 2.56 -1.49 -7.88
N ALA A 252 2.66 -1.98 -6.64
CA ALA A 252 3.64 -2.99 -6.26
C ALA A 252 3.33 -4.34 -6.90
N SER A 253 2.08 -4.78 -6.91
CA SER A 253 1.64 -6.02 -7.57
C SER A 253 1.86 -5.98 -9.09
N ASP A 254 1.76 -4.80 -9.67
CA ASP A 254 2.01 -4.52 -11.08
C ASP A 254 3.48 -4.71 -11.51
N ARG A 255 4.38 -5.01 -10.58
CA ARG A 255 5.76 -5.41 -10.90
C ARG A 255 5.81 -6.84 -11.44
N ALA A 256 4.91 -7.71 -10.98
CA ALA A 256 4.72 -9.06 -11.49
C ALA A 256 3.71 -9.10 -12.65
N HIS A 257 2.58 -8.41 -12.51
CA HIS A 257 1.49 -8.37 -13.49
C HIS A 257 1.73 -7.27 -14.53
N ARG A 258 2.60 -7.57 -15.48
CA ARG A 258 3.08 -6.62 -16.49
C ARG A 258 3.32 -7.29 -17.84
N ILE A 259 3.50 -6.52 -18.91
CA ILE A 259 3.92 -7.00 -20.23
C ILE A 259 5.16 -7.88 -20.07
N GLY A 260 5.08 -9.10 -20.61
CA GLY A 260 6.08 -10.15 -20.45
C GLY A 260 5.79 -11.15 -19.34
N GLN A 261 4.65 -11.02 -18.64
CA GLN A 261 4.12 -12.06 -17.75
C GLN A 261 3.38 -13.12 -18.59
N GLU A 262 3.74 -14.38 -18.43
CA GLU A 262 3.15 -15.51 -19.16
C GLU A 262 2.24 -16.38 -18.28
N ARG A 263 2.28 -16.19 -16.95
CA ARG A 263 1.52 -16.96 -15.97
C ARG A 263 0.45 -16.11 -15.29
N PRO A 264 -0.70 -16.68 -14.88
CA PRO A 264 -1.65 -16.00 -14.01
C PRO A 264 -0.95 -15.51 -12.75
N VAL A 265 -1.26 -14.28 -12.32
CA VAL A 265 -0.66 -13.68 -11.12
C VAL A 265 -1.64 -13.77 -9.96
N THR A 266 -1.19 -14.36 -8.85
CA THR A 266 -1.95 -14.40 -7.60
C THR A 266 -1.36 -13.43 -6.59
N VAL A 267 -2.21 -12.57 -6.03
CA VAL A 267 -1.82 -11.57 -5.03
C VAL A 267 -2.43 -11.96 -3.68
N TYR A 268 -1.59 -12.32 -2.72
CA TYR A 268 -1.99 -12.53 -1.34
C TYR A 268 -1.83 -11.24 -0.53
N ARG A 269 -2.82 -10.94 0.29
CA ARG A 269 -2.76 -9.91 1.33
C ARG A 269 -2.96 -10.59 2.68
N ILE A 270 -1.92 -10.64 3.51
CA ILE A 270 -1.99 -11.25 4.84
C ILE A 270 -2.42 -10.19 5.85
N VAL A 271 -3.51 -10.44 6.54
CA VAL A 271 -4.18 -9.49 7.44
C VAL A 271 -4.44 -10.17 8.79
N ALA A 272 -3.99 -9.56 9.87
CA ALA A 272 -4.29 -10.03 11.21
C ALA A 272 -5.76 -9.74 11.56
N LYS A 273 -6.52 -10.79 11.86
CA LYS A 273 -7.96 -10.74 12.17
C LYS A 273 -8.21 -10.02 13.49
N ASN A 274 -9.32 -9.31 13.60
CA ASN A 274 -9.72 -8.54 14.79
C ASN A 274 -8.71 -7.45 15.18
N THR A 275 -8.02 -6.85 14.21
CA THR A 275 -7.02 -5.80 14.43
C THR A 275 -7.27 -4.56 13.57
N VAL A 276 -6.45 -3.53 13.77
CA VAL A 276 -6.47 -2.33 12.91
C VAL A 276 -6.23 -2.63 11.43
N GLU A 277 -5.58 -3.75 11.10
CA GLU A 277 -5.32 -4.11 9.70
C GLU A 277 -6.57 -4.53 8.96
N GLU A 278 -7.43 -5.32 9.59
CA GLU A 278 -8.70 -5.73 8.99
C GLU A 278 -9.55 -4.51 8.65
N ARG A 279 -9.58 -3.53 9.54
CA ARG A 279 -10.30 -2.27 9.31
C ARG A 279 -9.69 -1.39 8.22
N ILE A 280 -8.37 -1.41 8.07
CA ILE A 280 -7.71 -0.74 6.95
C ILE A 280 -8.16 -1.37 5.62
N VAL A 281 -8.29 -2.69 5.57
CA VAL A 281 -8.78 -3.41 4.38
C VAL A 281 -10.25 -3.11 4.11
N ASP A 282 -11.09 -3.06 5.14
CA ASP A 282 -12.50 -2.69 5.01
C ASP A 282 -12.66 -1.25 4.48
N LEU A 283 -11.80 -0.32 4.95
CA LEU A 283 -11.73 1.03 4.39
C LEU A 283 -11.30 1.05 2.93
N HIS A 284 -10.45 0.12 2.48
CA HIS A 284 -10.08 0.00 1.08
C HIS A 284 -11.28 -0.38 0.20
N ALA A 285 -12.13 -1.29 0.66
CA ALA A 285 -13.37 -1.66 -0.05
C ALA A 285 -14.29 -0.45 -0.19
N TRP A 286 -14.56 0.25 0.90
CA TRP A 286 -15.37 1.47 0.90
C TRP A 286 -14.77 2.57 0.00
N LYS A 287 -13.45 2.76 0.02
CA LYS A 287 -12.77 3.73 -0.85
C LYS A 287 -12.82 3.35 -2.32
N ARG A 288 -12.72 2.07 -2.67
CA ARG A 288 -12.91 1.60 -4.05
C ARG A 288 -14.33 1.89 -4.54
N ASP A 289 -15.33 1.51 -3.76
CA ASP A 289 -16.74 1.76 -4.09
C ASP A 289 -17.00 3.28 -4.24
N LEU A 290 -16.39 4.10 -3.37
CA LEU A 290 -16.45 5.54 -3.48
C LEU A 290 -15.71 6.05 -4.72
N ALA A 291 -14.53 5.57 -5.01
CA ALA A 291 -13.73 5.95 -6.18
C ALA A 291 -14.38 5.51 -7.48
N GLU A 292 -14.95 4.31 -7.55
CA GLU A 292 -15.74 3.82 -8.68
C GLU A 292 -17.00 4.66 -8.87
N SER A 293 -17.71 4.99 -7.79
CA SER A 293 -18.91 5.85 -7.83
C SER A 293 -18.60 7.32 -8.21
N LEU A 294 -17.37 7.78 -7.97
CA LEU A 294 -16.96 9.17 -8.14
C LEU A 294 -16.21 9.44 -9.44
N LEU A 295 -15.54 8.44 -9.91
CA LEU A 295 -14.71 8.51 -11.10
C LEU A 295 -14.72 7.08 -11.65
N GLU A 296 -15.52 6.76 -12.60
CA GLU A 296 -15.28 5.50 -13.30
C GLU A 296 -13.78 5.32 -13.63
N GLU A 297 -12.91 6.18 -13.12
CA GLU A 297 -11.47 6.18 -13.30
C GLU A 297 -10.72 7.24 -12.47
N SER A 298 -10.63 7.22 -11.13
CA SER A 298 -9.47 7.82 -10.45
C SER A 298 -9.39 7.59 -8.94
N ASP A 299 -8.18 7.31 -8.51
CA ASP A 299 -7.73 7.14 -7.14
C ASP A 299 -7.83 8.46 -6.35
N ALA A 300 -8.83 8.60 -5.51
CA ALA A 300 -8.86 9.63 -4.47
C ALA A 300 -8.39 9.00 -3.15
N ALA A 301 -7.12 9.12 -2.86
CA ALA A 301 -6.61 8.78 -1.53
C ALA A 301 -7.13 9.81 -0.52
N VAL A 302 -8.12 9.41 0.26
CA VAL A 302 -8.64 10.20 1.37
C VAL A 302 -7.67 10.08 2.54
N ARG A 303 -7.15 11.20 3.03
CA ARG A 303 -6.46 11.23 4.33
C ARG A 303 -7.50 10.97 5.41
N LEU A 304 -7.23 9.97 6.25
CA LEU A 304 -8.04 9.73 7.44
C LEU A 304 -7.99 10.95 8.37
N SER A 305 -9.15 11.37 8.83
CA SER A 305 -9.27 12.35 9.93
C SER A 305 -8.77 11.74 11.24
N ALA A 306 -8.56 12.58 12.26
CA ALA A 306 -8.18 12.08 13.59
C ALA A 306 -9.29 11.19 14.18
N GLU A 307 -10.55 11.51 13.92
CA GLU A 307 -11.72 10.75 14.36
C GLU A 307 -11.77 9.37 13.67
N GLU A 308 -11.54 9.32 12.37
CA GLU A 308 -11.50 8.05 11.62
C GLU A 308 -10.33 7.17 12.07
N MET A 309 -9.13 7.74 12.27
CA MET A 309 -8.00 7.00 12.81
C MET A 309 -8.28 6.48 14.23
N LEU A 310 -8.97 7.28 15.05
CA LEU A 310 -9.34 6.89 16.39
C LEU A 310 -10.40 5.78 16.40
N ALA A 311 -11.36 5.83 15.47
CA ALA A 311 -12.35 4.77 15.28
C ALA A 311 -11.70 3.42 14.95
N LEU A 312 -10.63 3.42 14.13
CA LEU A 312 -9.86 2.21 13.81
C LEU A 312 -9.26 1.55 15.06
N ILE A 313 -8.91 2.35 16.08
CA ILE A 313 -8.30 1.85 17.32
C ILE A 313 -9.36 1.43 18.34
N ARG A 314 -10.49 2.16 18.42
CA ARG A 314 -11.52 1.96 19.47
C ARG A 314 -12.42 0.76 19.24
N GLU A 315 -12.84 0.52 18.03
CA GLU A 315 -13.82 -0.54 17.77
C GLU A 315 -13.12 -1.90 17.65
N THR A 316 -13.25 -2.74 18.65
CA THR A 316 -13.06 -4.20 18.58
C THR A 316 -14.44 -4.83 18.48
N ARG A 317 -14.68 -5.67 17.49
CA ARG A 317 -15.85 -6.54 17.51
C ARG A 317 -15.62 -7.71 18.42
#